data_e9856b1067ef13507b7ff28b49d6ec75
#
_entry.id   e9856b1067ef13507b7ff28b49d6ec75
#
_cell.length_a   1.000
_cell.length_b   1.000
_cell.length_c   1.000
_cell.angle_alpha   90.00
_cell.angle_beta   90.00
_cell.angle_gamma   90.00
#
_symmetry.space_group_name_H-M   'P 1'
#
loop_
_entity.id
_entity.type
_entity.pdbx_description
1 polymer ?
#
loop_
_entity_poly.entity_id
_entity_poly.type
_entity_poly.pdbx_seq_one_letter_code
_entity_poly.pdbx_strand_id
1 'polypeptide(L)'
;VLAAPAVNNAVVVVQSHDGKLVGLHASNGERRWQYEIDSPILTLRGTSPPILSDGMLIAGFANGKLVALAAESGSLLWENRLAIPQGRTELERLIDIDGRAVLVDEVIYASSYQGRIGAIAKATGRGIWYQNSSSVHDLAYGLGQVYSVQKDDEVRAIRGNSGQTLWSNDQLSLRKLNSPVTIEAYLAVADAEGYLHLLSQTDGRFVARVKGDGVTAPMIADGQKLYVQDNGGGLTAYQFD
;
A
#
# COMPACT_ATOMS: atom_id res chain seq x y z
N VAL A 1 -13.14 7.41 8.89
CA VAL A 1 -12.38 7.24 7.62
C VAL A 1 -10.94 7.60 7.88
N LEU A 2 -10.02 6.67 7.62
CA LEU A 2 -8.59 6.88 7.81
C LEU A 2 -7.83 6.87 6.46
N ALA A 3 -8.35 6.14 5.47
CA ALA A 3 -7.77 6.09 4.13
C ALA A 3 -8.27 7.25 3.24
N ALA A 4 -7.42 7.66 2.30
CA ALA A 4 -7.81 8.62 1.28
C ALA A 4 -8.94 8.03 0.40
N PRO A 5 -10.01 8.81 0.08
CA PRO A 5 -11.04 8.36 -0.83
C PRO A 5 -10.51 8.12 -2.24
N ALA A 6 -11.08 7.14 -2.94
CA ALA A 6 -10.88 6.99 -4.37
C ALA A 6 -11.99 7.70 -5.14
N VAL A 7 -11.63 8.40 -6.21
CA VAL A 7 -12.54 9.29 -6.95
C VAL A 7 -12.38 9.10 -8.45
N ASN A 8 -13.52 9.06 -9.14
CA ASN A 8 -13.58 9.27 -10.60
C ASN A 8 -14.76 10.21 -10.94
N ASN A 9 -15.07 10.39 -12.21
CA ASN A 9 -16.13 11.29 -12.65
C ASN A 9 -17.55 10.87 -12.21
N ALA A 10 -17.76 9.61 -11.80
CA ALA A 10 -19.08 9.05 -11.51
C ALA A 10 -19.27 8.78 -10.00
N VAL A 11 -18.22 8.35 -9.30
CA VAL A 11 -18.30 7.86 -7.93
C VAL A 11 -17.13 8.33 -7.08
N VAL A 12 -17.43 8.67 -5.82
CA VAL A 12 -16.45 8.81 -4.73
C VAL A 12 -16.61 7.61 -3.83
N VAL A 13 -15.54 6.86 -3.59
CA VAL A 13 -15.56 5.69 -2.71
C VAL A 13 -14.78 5.98 -1.44
N VAL A 14 -15.43 5.72 -0.31
CA VAL A 14 -14.88 5.90 1.03
C VAL A 14 -14.83 4.55 1.73
N GLN A 15 -13.69 4.23 2.32
CA GLN A 15 -13.52 3.05 3.18
C GLN A 15 -13.46 3.47 4.65
N SER A 16 -14.24 2.81 5.50
CA SER A 16 -14.21 2.98 6.94
C SER A 16 -13.49 1.81 7.62
N HIS A 17 -12.98 2.05 8.82
CA HIS A 17 -12.20 1.06 9.58
C HIS A 17 -13.03 -0.15 10.06
N ASP A 18 -14.35 -0.04 10.03
CA ASP A 18 -15.30 -1.11 10.42
C ASP A 18 -15.65 -2.04 9.25
N GLY A 19 -14.87 -2.02 8.16
CA GLY A 19 -15.04 -2.93 7.03
C GLY A 19 -16.11 -2.51 6.03
N LYS A 20 -16.52 -1.24 6.01
CA LYS A 20 -17.52 -0.72 5.06
C LYS A 20 -16.87 0.06 3.94
N LEU A 21 -17.36 -0.17 2.73
CA LEU A 21 -17.14 0.66 1.56
C LEU A 21 -18.45 1.35 1.21
N VAL A 22 -18.40 2.65 0.99
CA VAL A 22 -19.56 3.46 0.60
C VAL A 22 -19.22 4.17 -0.70
N GLY A 23 -20.02 3.92 -1.73
CA GLY A 23 -19.99 4.67 -2.99
C GLY A 23 -20.99 5.81 -2.97
N LEU A 24 -20.52 7.00 -3.27
CA LEU A 24 -21.32 8.23 -3.33
C LEU A 24 -21.32 8.75 -4.76
N HIS A 25 -22.41 9.38 -5.18
CA HIS A 25 -22.45 10.13 -6.44
C HIS A 25 -21.41 11.25 -6.41
N ALA A 26 -20.51 11.32 -7.38
CA ALA A 26 -19.52 12.39 -7.45
C ALA A 26 -20.14 13.78 -7.64
N SER A 27 -21.36 13.86 -8.21
CA SER A 27 -22.04 15.12 -8.51
C SER A 27 -22.75 15.77 -7.32
N ASN A 28 -23.28 14.96 -6.38
CA ASN A 28 -24.12 15.48 -5.30
C ASN A 28 -23.86 14.87 -3.91
N GLY A 29 -22.95 13.86 -3.83
CA GLY A 29 -22.59 13.20 -2.58
C GLY A 29 -23.64 12.23 -2.02
N GLU A 30 -24.74 11.98 -2.73
CA GLU A 30 -25.73 11.00 -2.28
C GLU A 30 -25.18 9.58 -2.37
N ARG A 31 -25.60 8.74 -1.40
CA ARG A 31 -25.15 7.34 -1.37
C ARG A 31 -25.77 6.54 -2.53
N ARG A 32 -24.90 5.93 -3.35
CA ARG A 32 -25.30 5.01 -4.44
C ARG A 32 -25.43 3.58 -3.93
N TRP A 33 -24.40 3.11 -3.20
CA TRP A 33 -24.31 1.74 -2.70
C TRP A 33 -23.46 1.67 -1.43
N GLN A 34 -23.58 0.54 -0.75
CA GLN A 34 -22.74 0.16 0.39
C GLN A 34 -22.38 -1.31 0.26
N TYR A 35 -21.12 -1.62 0.51
CA TYR A 35 -20.60 -2.98 0.64
C TYR A 35 -20.00 -3.13 2.02
N GLU A 36 -20.23 -4.27 2.66
CA GLU A 36 -19.76 -4.55 4.01
C GLU A 36 -19.16 -5.95 4.07
N ILE A 37 -18.04 -6.07 4.79
CA ILE A 37 -17.38 -7.34 5.04
C ILE A 37 -17.20 -7.52 6.55
N ASP A 38 -17.30 -8.74 7.02
CA ASP A 38 -17.07 -9.05 8.43
C ASP A 38 -15.64 -8.67 8.83
N SER A 39 -15.54 -7.73 9.75
CA SER A 39 -14.26 -7.29 10.32
C SER A 39 -13.90 -8.08 11.55
N PRO A 40 -12.63 -8.45 11.75
CA PRO A 40 -12.17 -9.05 13.00
C PRO A 40 -12.42 -8.11 14.20
N ILE A 41 -12.55 -8.69 15.39
CA ILE A 41 -12.71 -7.93 16.65
C ILE A 41 -11.49 -7.06 16.92
N LEU A 42 -10.31 -7.58 16.57
CA LEU A 42 -9.03 -6.87 16.71
C LEU A 42 -8.45 -6.61 15.33
N THR A 43 -8.18 -5.34 15.02
CA THR A 43 -7.55 -4.89 13.78
C THR A 43 -6.42 -3.93 14.10
N LEU A 44 -5.46 -3.78 13.19
CA LEU A 44 -4.61 -2.59 13.16
C LEU A 44 -5.52 -1.39 12.83
N ARG A 45 -5.16 -0.20 13.27
CA ARG A 45 -5.99 1.00 13.04
C ARG A 45 -5.82 1.59 11.63
N GLY A 46 -5.28 0.81 10.70
CA GLY A 46 -5.12 1.20 9.30
C GLY A 46 -6.34 0.86 8.44
N THR A 47 -6.39 1.43 7.27
CA THR A 47 -7.29 1.04 6.17
C THR A 47 -6.56 1.30 4.86
N SER A 48 -6.51 0.28 4.00
CA SER A 48 -5.91 0.41 2.67
C SER A 48 -6.68 1.43 1.84
N PRO A 49 -6.04 2.46 1.26
CA PRO A 49 -6.70 3.33 0.30
C PRO A 49 -7.24 2.53 -0.89
N PRO A 50 -8.53 2.63 -1.21
CA PRO A 50 -9.09 1.92 -2.35
C PRO A 50 -8.55 2.46 -3.68
N ILE A 51 -8.51 1.60 -4.70
CA ILE A 51 -8.06 1.95 -6.05
C ILE A 51 -9.26 1.87 -7.00
N LEU A 52 -9.45 2.90 -7.81
CA LEU A 52 -10.42 2.93 -8.91
C LEU A 52 -9.68 2.85 -10.24
N SER A 53 -10.02 1.85 -11.06
CA SER A 53 -9.47 1.67 -12.41
C SER A 53 -10.48 0.96 -13.30
N ASP A 54 -10.75 1.52 -14.48
CA ASP A 54 -11.58 0.93 -15.53
C ASP A 54 -12.95 0.42 -15.04
N GLY A 55 -13.62 1.22 -14.21
CA GLY A 55 -14.92 0.85 -13.63
C GLY A 55 -14.87 -0.19 -12.51
N MET A 56 -13.68 -0.60 -12.10
CA MET A 56 -13.45 -1.52 -11.00
C MET A 56 -12.90 -0.77 -9.78
N LEU A 57 -13.42 -1.10 -8.61
CA LEU A 57 -12.90 -0.70 -7.31
C LEU A 57 -12.16 -1.88 -6.69
N ILE A 58 -10.94 -1.66 -6.23
CA ILE A 58 -10.11 -2.65 -5.53
C ILE A 58 -9.87 -2.15 -4.12
N ALA A 59 -10.12 -2.97 -3.10
CA ALA A 59 -9.95 -2.60 -1.70
C ALA A 59 -9.41 -3.76 -0.86
N GLY A 60 -8.48 -3.45 0.05
CA GLY A 60 -7.96 -4.37 1.06
C GLY A 60 -8.70 -4.21 2.38
N PHE A 61 -8.79 -5.30 3.15
CA PHE A 61 -9.51 -5.34 4.43
C PHE A 61 -8.69 -5.98 5.55
N ALA A 62 -9.10 -5.69 6.78
CA ALA A 62 -8.48 -6.17 8.00
C ALA A 62 -8.60 -7.69 8.24
N ASN A 63 -9.35 -8.40 7.42
CA ASN A 63 -9.45 -9.87 7.45
C ASN A 63 -8.55 -10.57 6.42
N GLY A 64 -7.58 -9.83 5.84
CA GLY A 64 -6.65 -10.33 4.85
C GLY A 64 -7.26 -10.58 3.46
N LYS A 65 -8.46 -10.07 3.21
CA LYS A 65 -9.11 -10.14 1.91
C LYS A 65 -8.83 -8.89 1.06
N LEU A 66 -8.58 -9.13 -0.20
CA LEU A 66 -8.63 -8.13 -1.26
C LEU A 66 -9.88 -8.39 -2.08
N VAL A 67 -10.72 -7.37 -2.30
CA VAL A 67 -11.94 -7.49 -3.09
C VAL A 67 -11.93 -6.55 -4.26
N ALA A 68 -12.59 -6.94 -5.35
CA ALA A 68 -12.94 -6.06 -6.43
C ALA A 68 -14.45 -5.94 -6.57
N LEU A 69 -14.93 -4.72 -6.68
CA LEU A 69 -16.34 -4.39 -6.89
C LEU A 69 -16.49 -3.62 -8.20
N ALA A 70 -17.66 -3.73 -8.83
CA ALA A 70 -18.05 -2.80 -9.86
C ALA A 70 -18.22 -1.40 -9.24
N ALA A 71 -17.45 -0.42 -9.69
CA ALA A 71 -17.37 0.89 -9.04
C ALA A 71 -18.72 1.62 -8.96
N GLU A 72 -19.58 1.44 -9.98
CA GLU A 72 -20.87 2.13 -10.03
C GLU A 72 -21.97 1.49 -9.20
N SER A 73 -21.96 0.16 -9.04
CA SER A 73 -23.02 -0.59 -8.38
C SER A 73 -22.65 -1.16 -7.02
N GLY A 74 -21.34 -1.24 -6.70
CA GLY A 74 -20.86 -1.94 -5.52
C GLY A 74 -20.98 -3.47 -5.58
N SER A 75 -21.34 -4.03 -6.75
CA SER A 75 -21.48 -5.47 -6.91
C SER A 75 -20.12 -6.16 -6.87
N LEU A 76 -20.03 -7.27 -6.12
CA LEU A 76 -18.82 -8.06 -6.01
C LEU A 76 -18.45 -8.67 -7.37
N LEU A 77 -17.23 -8.43 -7.84
CA LEU A 77 -16.66 -9.04 -9.04
C LEU A 77 -15.84 -10.27 -8.66
N TRP A 78 -14.94 -10.12 -7.70
CA TRP A 78 -14.15 -11.21 -7.15
C TRP A 78 -13.63 -10.86 -5.74
N GLU A 79 -13.26 -11.89 -4.98
CA GLU A 79 -12.45 -11.76 -3.76
C GLU A 79 -11.20 -12.65 -3.83
N ASN A 80 -10.11 -12.19 -3.27
CA ASN A 80 -8.88 -12.93 -3.07
C ASN A 80 -8.49 -12.90 -1.59
N ARG A 81 -8.10 -14.02 -1.04
CA ARG A 81 -7.58 -14.11 0.31
C ARG A 81 -6.05 -14.03 0.27
N LEU A 82 -5.52 -12.84 0.43
CA LEU A 82 -4.08 -12.59 0.43
C LEU A 82 -3.39 -13.25 1.63
N ALA A 83 -4.03 -13.20 2.80
CA ALA A 83 -3.51 -13.80 4.02
C ALA A 83 -4.59 -14.61 4.75
N ILE A 84 -4.15 -15.62 5.49
CA ILE A 84 -5.00 -16.48 6.32
C ILE A 84 -4.54 -16.32 7.77
N PRO A 85 -5.44 -16.01 8.72
CA PRO A 85 -5.08 -15.90 10.13
C PRO A 85 -4.42 -17.17 10.64
N GLN A 86 -3.25 -17.04 11.24
CA GLN A 86 -2.51 -18.16 11.83
C GLN A 86 -2.14 -17.81 13.28
N GLY A 87 -2.14 -18.81 14.16
CA GLY A 87 -1.80 -18.62 15.54
C GLY A 87 -2.92 -18.98 16.51
N ARG A 88 -2.61 -18.93 17.82
CA ARG A 88 -3.50 -19.33 18.93
C ARG A 88 -4.16 -18.14 19.63
N THR A 89 -3.55 -16.97 19.54
CA THR A 89 -4.05 -15.73 20.15
C THR A 89 -4.61 -14.79 19.08
N GLU A 90 -5.48 -13.86 19.48
CA GLU A 90 -6.02 -12.84 18.56
C GLU A 90 -4.91 -11.96 17.97
N LEU A 91 -3.84 -11.66 18.75
CA LEU A 91 -2.68 -10.90 18.26
C LEU A 91 -1.89 -11.64 17.17
N GLU A 92 -1.71 -12.97 17.32
CA GLU A 92 -1.05 -13.78 16.31
C GLU A 92 -1.88 -13.92 15.03
N ARG A 93 -3.20 -13.73 15.13
CA ARG A 93 -4.15 -13.84 14.02
C ARG A 93 -4.42 -12.54 13.28
N LEU A 94 -3.81 -11.43 13.70
CA LEU A 94 -3.90 -10.16 12.98
C LEU A 94 -3.28 -10.27 11.58
N ILE A 95 -4.06 -9.96 10.55
CA ILE A 95 -3.64 -10.06 9.13
C ILE A 95 -4.22 -8.92 8.30
N ASP A 96 -3.99 -7.69 8.69
CA ASP A 96 -4.57 -6.54 8.02
C ASP A 96 -3.88 -6.23 6.68
N ILE A 97 -4.66 -5.81 5.68
CA ILE A 97 -4.17 -5.17 4.46
C ILE A 97 -4.36 -3.67 4.67
N ASP A 98 -3.34 -2.99 5.18
CA ASP A 98 -3.38 -1.57 5.53
C ASP A 98 -2.74 -0.69 4.47
N GLY A 99 -1.59 -1.11 3.93
CA GLY A 99 -0.88 -0.37 2.90
C GLY A 99 -1.65 -0.33 1.58
N ARG A 100 -1.48 0.76 0.85
CA ARG A 100 -2.01 0.89 -0.51
C ARG A 100 -1.43 -0.19 -1.40
N ALA A 101 -2.30 -0.93 -2.08
CA ALA A 101 -1.90 -1.81 -3.17
C ALA A 101 -1.42 -0.99 -4.38
N VAL A 102 -0.61 -1.59 -5.22
CA VAL A 102 -0.16 -0.97 -6.48
C VAL A 102 -0.79 -1.73 -7.65
N LEU A 103 -1.42 -0.99 -8.54
CA LEU A 103 -1.93 -1.51 -9.80
C LEU A 103 -1.00 -1.10 -10.93
N VAL A 104 -0.47 -2.08 -11.65
CA VAL A 104 0.36 -1.88 -12.83
C VAL A 104 -0.20 -2.74 -13.95
N ASP A 105 -0.64 -2.11 -15.02
CA ASP A 105 -1.34 -2.77 -16.12
C ASP A 105 -2.49 -3.65 -15.60
N GLU A 106 -2.41 -4.96 -15.78
CA GLU A 106 -3.43 -5.94 -15.35
C GLU A 106 -3.04 -6.70 -14.07
N VAL A 107 -2.04 -6.20 -13.30
CA VAL A 107 -1.56 -6.86 -12.08
C VAL A 107 -1.70 -5.95 -10.86
N ILE A 108 -2.30 -6.48 -9.81
CA ILE A 108 -2.42 -5.84 -8.51
C ILE A 108 -1.36 -6.45 -7.59
N TYR A 109 -0.54 -5.62 -7.00
CA TYR A 109 0.40 -6.01 -5.94
C TYR A 109 -0.15 -5.51 -4.60
N ALA A 110 -0.27 -6.41 -3.65
CA ALA A 110 -0.77 -6.10 -2.31
C ALA A 110 0.04 -6.82 -1.24
N SER A 111 0.15 -6.23 -0.07
CA SER A 111 0.80 -6.82 1.10
C SER A 111 -0.12 -6.79 2.32
N SER A 112 0.14 -7.68 3.26
CA SER A 112 -0.55 -7.73 4.54
C SER A 112 0.42 -7.78 5.71
N TYR A 113 -0.05 -7.31 6.85
CA TYR A 113 0.62 -7.54 8.12
C TYR A 113 0.54 -9.04 8.49
N GLN A 114 1.62 -9.62 9.01
CA GLN A 114 1.73 -11.03 9.41
C GLN A 114 1.20 -12.05 8.37
N GLY A 115 1.41 -11.77 7.09
CA GLY A 115 0.87 -12.63 6.03
C GLY A 115 1.75 -12.73 4.82
N ARG A 116 1.31 -12.14 3.72
CA ARG A 116 1.95 -12.27 2.40
C ARG A 116 1.99 -10.93 1.67
N ILE A 117 2.94 -10.84 0.75
CA ILE A 117 2.86 -9.99 -0.42
C ILE A 117 2.52 -10.87 -1.62
N GLY A 118 1.73 -10.38 -2.56
CA GLY A 118 1.38 -11.15 -3.75
C GLY A 118 1.05 -10.29 -4.95
N ALA A 119 1.12 -10.91 -6.12
CA ALA A 119 0.61 -10.40 -7.38
C ALA A 119 -0.69 -11.13 -7.72
N ILE A 120 -1.70 -10.36 -8.07
CA ILE A 120 -3.07 -10.82 -8.33
C ILE A 120 -3.51 -10.30 -9.69
N ALA A 121 -4.07 -11.15 -10.54
CA ALA A 121 -4.63 -10.74 -11.82
C ALA A 121 -5.87 -9.86 -11.61
N LYS A 122 -5.86 -8.63 -12.10
CA LYS A 122 -6.92 -7.62 -11.95
C LYS A 122 -8.29 -8.14 -12.39
N ALA A 123 -8.34 -8.76 -13.56
CA ALA A 123 -9.60 -9.20 -14.15
C ALA A 123 -10.30 -10.34 -13.38
N THR A 124 -9.55 -11.19 -12.66
CA THR A 124 -10.09 -12.44 -12.10
C THR A 124 -9.88 -12.61 -10.61
N GLY A 125 -9.04 -11.78 -9.98
CA GLY A 125 -8.64 -11.96 -8.58
C GLY A 125 -7.74 -13.18 -8.34
N ARG A 126 -7.29 -13.91 -9.38
CA ARG A 126 -6.42 -15.08 -9.22
C ARG A 126 -5.00 -14.65 -8.85
N GLY A 127 -4.45 -15.33 -7.85
CA GLY A 127 -3.04 -15.13 -7.49
C GLY A 127 -2.11 -15.61 -8.61
N ILE A 128 -1.13 -14.78 -8.94
CA ILE A 128 -0.05 -15.07 -9.88
C ILE A 128 1.11 -15.67 -9.09
N TRP A 129 1.53 -14.99 -8.03
CA TRP A 129 2.50 -15.49 -7.07
C TRP A 129 2.24 -14.90 -5.68
N TYR A 130 2.77 -15.56 -4.66
CA TYR A 130 2.77 -15.11 -3.27
C TYR A 130 4.12 -15.37 -2.60
N GLN A 131 4.48 -14.47 -1.68
CA GLN A 131 5.68 -14.58 -0.85
C GLN A 131 5.33 -14.19 0.60
N ASN A 132 5.95 -14.82 1.59
CA ASN A 132 5.78 -14.42 2.98
C ASN A 132 6.31 -13.00 3.19
N SER A 133 5.51 -12.19 3.85
CA SER A 133 5.80 -10.78 4.11
C SER A 133 5.01 -10.31 5.33
N SER A 134 5.49 -9.25 5.96
CA SER A 134 4.73 -8.55 6.98
C SER A 134 4.99 -7.07 6.82
N SER A 135 4.02 -6.36 6.24
CA SER A 135 4.10 -4.93 5.98
C SER A 135 2.76 -4.27 6.22
N VAL A 136 2.79 -3.05 6.76
CA VAL A 136 1.65 -2.14 6.91
C VAL A 136 1.77 -0.94 5.97
N HIS A 137 2.88 -0.84 5.26
CA HIS A 137 3.22 0.30 4.40
C HIS A 137 2.65 0.14 3.01
N ASP A 138 2.44 1.27 2.34
CA ASP A 138 2.15 1.29 0.91
C ASP A 138 3.29 0.60 0.15
N LEU A 139 2.95 -0.05 -0.94
CA LEU A 139 3.94 -0.59 -1.87
C LEU A 139 4.35 0.49 -2.87
N ALA A 140 5.58 0.39 -3.36
CA ALA A 140 6.03 1.16 -4.52
C ALA A 140 6.37 0.22 -5.69
N TYR A 141 6.36 0.74 -6.90
CA TYR A 141 6.72 0.00 -8.11
C TYR A 141 7.61 0.82 -9.02
N GLY A 142 8.64 0.22 -9.55
CA GLY A 142 9.56 0.82 -10.51
C GLY A 142 10.50 -0.23 -11.09
N LEU A 143 10.97 -0.04 -12.31
CA LEU A 143 11.90 -0.94 -13.00
C LEU A 143 11.46 -2.42 -13.05
N GLY A 144 10.14 -2.69 -13.10
CA GLY A 144 9.60 -4.04 -13.08
C GLY A 144 9.64 -4.73 -11.71
N GLN A 145 9.86 -3.98 -10.64
CA GLN A 145 10.04 -4.46 -9.27
C GLN A 145 8.99 -3.82 -8.34
N VAL A 146 8.55 -4.61 -7.36
CA VAL A 146 7.73 -4.14 -6.23
C VAL A 146 8.64 -3.92 -5.04
N TYR A 147 8.52 -2.76 -4.41
CA TYR A 147 9.26 -2.43 -3.21
C TYR A 147 8.35 -2.44 -1.99
N SER A 148 8.82 -3.04 -0.91
CA SER A 148 8.11 -3.12 0.36
C SER A 148 9.02 -2.83 1.53
N VAL A 149 8.51 -2.14 2.54
CA VAL A 149 9.14 -1.99 3.86
C VAL A 149 8.48 -3.00 4.78
N GLN A 150 9.29 -3.89 5.38
CA GLN A 150 8.81 -4.91 6.30
C GLN A 150 8.58 -4.32 7.70
N LYS A 151 7.92 -5.06 8.58
CA LYS A 151 7.64 -4.65 9.99
C LYS A 151 8.86 -4.34 10.84
N ASP A 152 10.03 -4.84 10.44
CA ASP A 152 11.35 -4.63 11.07
C ASP A 152 12.20 -3.60 10.33
N ASP A 153 11.56 -2.86 9.40
CA ASP A 153 12.16 -1.84 8.54
C ASP A 153 13.16 -2.39 7.50
N GLU A 154 13.21 -3.71 7.27
CA GLU A 154 13.92 -4.24 6.11
C GLU A 154 13.24 -3.76 4.82
N VAL A 155 14.00 -3.21 3.89
CA VAL A 155 13.51 -2.80 2.58
C VAL A 155 13.79 -3.92 1.58
N ARG A 156 12.77 -4.38 0.84
CA ARG A 156 12.89 -5.45 -0.16
C ARG A 156 12.47 -4.98 -1.54
N ALA A 157 13.21 -5.44 -2.55
CA ALA A 157 12.80 -5.40 -3.94
C ALA A 157 12.44 -6.80 -4.42
N ILE A 158 11.28 -6.93 -5.02
CA ILE A 158 10.72 -8.19 -5.47
C ILE A 158 10.40 -8.06 -6.95
N ARG A 159 10.84 -9.02 -7.77
CA ARG A 159 10.56 -9.03 -9.20
C ARG A 159 9.05 -9.16 -9.45
N GLY A 160 8.44 -8.21 -10.14
CA GLY A 160 6.99 -8.12 -10.30
C GLY A 160 6.35 -9.35 -10.94
N ASN A 161 6.99 -9.94 -11.94
CA ASN A 161 6.42 -11.06 -12.69
C ASN A 161 6.59 -12.44 -12.04
N SER A 162 7.49 -12.60 -11.07
CA SER A 162 7.83 -13.92 -10.51
C SER A 162 7.77 -14.01 -8.99
N GLY A 163 7.75 -12.87 -8.29
CA GLY A 163 7.82 -12.85 -6.83
C GLY A 163 9.21 -13.16 -6.26
N GLN A 164 10.25 -13.24 -7.10
CA GLN A 164 11.62 -13.48 -6.63
C GLN A 164 12.16 -12.21 -5.94
N THR A 165 12.68 -12.35 -4.72
CA THR A 165 13.43 -11.27 -4.07
C THR A 165 14.73 -11.02 -4.85
N LEU A 166 14.94 -9.78 -5.28
CA LEU A 166 16.12 -9.35 -6.03
C LEU A 166 17.22 -8.86 -5.10
N TRP A 167 16.82 -8.06 -4.13
CA TRP A 167 17.69 -7.59 -3.07
C TRP A 167 16.87 -7.27 -1.80
N SER A 168 17.55 -7.24 -0.66
CA SER A 168 17.05 -6.71 0.59
C SER A 168 18.10 -5.85 1.28
N ASN A 169 17.66 -4.84 2.02
CA ASN A 169 18.50 -3.94 2.80
C ASN A 169 17.94 -3.82 4.21
N ASP A 170 18.68 -4.30 5.20
CA ASP A 170 18.34 -4.28 6.62
C ASP A 170 19.09 -3.20 7.43
N GLN A 171 19.90 -2.36 6.77
CA GLN A 171 20.71 -1.33 7.42
C GLN A 171 19.89 -0.20 8.04
N LEU A 172 18.60 -0.13 7.73
CA LEU A 172 17.64 0.80 8.32
C LEU A 172 16.73 0.14 9.36
N SER A 173 17.03 -1.07 9.81
CA SER A 173 16.21 -1.80 10.77
C SER A 173 15.96 -0.99 12.03
N LEU A 174 14.71 -1.05 12.53
CA LEU A 174 14.21 -0.39 13.74
C LEU A 174 14.23 1.16 13.71
N ARG A 175 14.30 1.76 12.52
CA ARG A 175 14.28 3.23 12.37
C ARG A 175 12.88 3.80 12.17
N LYS A 176 11.83 2.96 12.14
CA LYS A 176 10.43 3.32 11.89
C LYS A 176 10.29 4.04 10.55
N LEU A 177 10.59 3.30 9.50
CA LEU A 177 10.48 3.79 8.14
C LEU A 177 9.02 4.11 7.78
N ASN A 178 8.83 5.05 6.89
CA ASN A 178 7.55 5.27 6.22
C ASN A 178 7.42 4.41 4.95
N SER A 179 6.32 4.61 4.22
CA SER A 179 6.07 3.95 2.93
C SER A 179 7.13 4.35 1.90
N PRO A 180 7.66 3.40 1.12
CA PRO A 180 8.64 3.68 0.08
C PRO A 180 7.99 4.40 -1.11
N VAL A 181 8.78 5.23 -1.80
CA VAL A 181 8.37 5.90 -3.03
C VAL A 181 9.47 5.81 -4.07
N THR A 182 9.13 5.41 -5.28
CA THR A 182 10.07 5.43 -6.41
C THR A 182 10.14 6.81 -7.02
N ILE A 183 11.36 7.28 -7.27
CA ILE A 183 11.62 8.52 -7.99
C ILE A 183 12.87 8.36 -8.85
N GLU A 184 12.74 8.57 -10.15
CA GLU A 184 13.82 8.34 -11.12
C GLU A 184 14.47 6.96 -10.92
N ALA A 185 15.77 6.89 -10.72
CA ALA A 185 16.52 5.65 -10.47
C ALA A 185 16.54 5.22 -8.99
N TYR A 186 15.85 5.95 -8.10
CA TYR A 186 15.95 5.81 -6.66
C TYR A 186 14.68 5.31 -6.02
N LEU A 187 14.83 4.64 -4.89
CA LEU A 187 13.79 4.35 -3.92
C LEU A 187 14.00 5.27 -2.71
N ALA A 188 13.06 6.13 -2.42
CA ALA A 188 13.07 7.01 -1.26
C ALA A 188 12.33 6.34 -0.10
N VAL A 189 12.92 6.35 1.09
CA VAL A 189 12.30 6.01 2.37
C VAL A 189 12.74 7.03 3.41
N ALA A 190 11.84 7.42 4.30
CA ALA A 190 12.17 8.34 5.39
C ALA A 190 11.97 7.65 6.74
N ASP A 191 12.70 8.11 7.76
CA ASP A 191 12.63 7.54 9.09
C ASP A 191 12.13 8.53 10.15
N ALA A 192 11.75 8.00 11.31
CA ALA A 192 11.25 8.82 12.43
C ALA A 192 12.34 9.70 13.08
N GLU A 193 13.63 9.43 12.83
CA GLU A 193 14.73 10.25 13.31
C GLU A 193 15.01 11.47 12.41
N GLY A 194 14.28 11.61 11.31
CA GLY A 194 14.33 12.75 10.43
C GLY A 194 15.29 12.61 9.26
N TYR A 195 15.59 11.42 8.82
CA TYR A 195 16.37 11.23 7.61
C TYR A 195 15.52 10.76 6.45
N LEU A 196 15.72 11.38 5.30
CA LEU A 196 15.30 10.87 3.99
C LEU A 196 16.49 10.09 3.40
N HIS A 197 16.28 8.83 3.12
CA HIS A 197 17.26 7.93 2.53
C HIS A 197 16.90 7.65 1.08
N LEU A 198 17.88 7.67 0.21
CA LEU A 198 17.78 7.26 -1.18
C LEU A 198 18.56 5.98 -1.40
N LEU A 199 17.87 4.96 -1.84
CA LEU A 199 18.43 3.67 -2.20
C LEU A 199 18.41 3.53 -3.73
N SER A 200 19.39 2.84 -4.30
CA SER A 200 19.35 2.45 -5.70
C SER A 200 18.24 1.41 -5.94
N GLN A 201 17.37 1.63 -6.90
CA GLN A 201 16.35 0.66 -7.25
C GLN A 201 16.94 -0.67 -7.74
N THR A 202 18.15 -0.65 -8.31
CA THR A 202 18.76 -1.82 -8.93
C THR A 202 19.30 -2.84 -7.92
N ASP A 203 19.94 -2.36 -6.85
CA ASP A 203 20.70 -3.21 -5.92
C ASP A 203 20.48 -2.87 -4.43
N GLY A 204 19.64 -1.88 -4.12
CA GLY A 204 19.29 -1.50 -2.75
C GLY A 204 20.37 -0.80 -1.95
N ARG A 205 21.53 -0.48 -2.56
CA ARG A 205 22.62 0.25 -1.87
C ARG A 205 22.20 1.70 -1.57
N PHE A 206 22.74 2.27 -0.52
CA PHE A 206 22.59 3.69 -0.23
C PHE A 206 23.25 4.54 -1.29
N VAL A 207 22.52 5.57 -1.77
CA VAL A 207 23.00 6.55 -2.72
C VAL A 207 23.18 7.91 -2.04
N ALA A 208 22.18 8.33 -1.27
CA ALA A 208 22.21 9.60 -0.56
C ALA A 208 21.35 9.56 0.71
N ARG A 209 21.61 10.52 1.60
CA ARG A 209 20.84 10.77 2.80
C ARG A 209 20.75 12.25 3.08
N VAL A 210 19.55 12.74 3.37
CA VAL A 210 19.29 14.13 3.73
C VAL A 210 18.67 14.17 5.12
N LYS A 211 19.13 15.09 5.96
CA LYS A 211 18.54 15.35 7.29
C LYS A 211 17.32 16.27 7.14
N GLY A 212 16.22 15.89 7.73
CA GLY A 212 14.98 16.66 7.87
C GLY A 212 14.43 16.54 9.30
N ASP A 213 13.14 16.78 9.49
CA ASP A 213 12.47 16.83 10.81
C ASP A 213 11.56 15.64 11.11
N GLY A 214 11.94 14.45 10.63
CA GLY A 214 11.15 13.22 10.80
C GLY A 214 9.93 13.17 9.88
N VAL A 215 9.71 12.02 9.26
CA VAL A 215 8.63 11.85 8.29
C VAL A 215 7.90 10.56 8.61
N THR A 216 6.61 10.66 8.94
CA THR A 216 5.71 9.52 9.11
C THR A 216 4.60 9.52 8.08
N ALA A 217 4.32 10.66 7.44
CA ALA A 217 3.36 10.77 6.36
C ALA A 217 3.88 10.12 5.07
N PRO A 218 2.98 9.61 4.20
CA PRO A 218 3.37 9.17 2.87
C PRO A 218 4.00 10.30 2.06
N MET A 219 5.12 10.00 1.40
CA MET A 219 5.75 10.91 0.45
C MET A 219 5.04 10.82 -0.92
N ILE A 220 5.17 11.87 -1.73
CA ILE A 220 4.57 11.93 -3.07
C ILE A 220 5.67 12.27 -4.08
N ALA A 221 5.85 11.42 -5.09
CA ALA A 221 6.67 11.71 -6.25
C ALA A 221 5.79 12.22 -7.39
N ASP A 222 6.20 13.31 -8.03
CA ASP A 222 5.59 13.88 -9.22
C ASP A 222 6.67 14.39 -10.18
N GLY A 223 6.82 13.71 -11.31
CA GLY A 223 7.94 13.92 -12.21
C GLY A 223 9.27 13.74 -11.49
N GLN A 224 10.15 14.72 -11.56
CA GLN A 224 11.45 14.73 -10.89
C GLN A 224 11.41 15.34 -9.48
N LYS A 225 10.23 15.51 -8.89
CA LYS A 225 10.08 16.10 -7.55
C LYS A 225 9.55 15.09 -6.54
N LEU A 226 10.15 15.09 -5.37
CA LEU A 226 9.67 14.35 -4.21
C LEU A 226 9.16 15.34 -3.16
N TYR A 227 7.89 15.28 -2.84
CA TYR A 227 7.24 16.08 -1.80
C TYR A 227 7.22 15.31 -0.50
N VAL A 228 7.76 15.92 0.53
CA VAL A 228 7.89 15.33 1.87
C VAL A 228 7.27 16.27 2.88
N GLN A 229 6.29 15.77 3.62
CA GLN A 229 5.70 16.48 4.76
C GLN A 229 6.33 15.95 6.04
N ASP A 230 6.95 16.82 6.83
CA ASP A 230 7.53 16.47 8.12
C ASP A 230 6.48 16.43 9.24
N ASN A 231 6.88 15.88 10.39
CA ASN A 231 6.03 15.79 11.57
C ASN A 231 5.73 17.13 12.23
N GLY A 232 6.46 18.19 11.89
CA GLY A 232 6.23 19.58 12.33
C GLY A 232 5.21 20.30 11.45
N GLY A 233 4.76 19.69 10.35
CA GLY A 233 3.84 20.28 9.38
C GLY A 233 4.52 21.06 8.25
N GLY A 234 5.85 21.04 8.19
CA GLY A 234 6.62 21.58 7.08
C GLY A 234 6.46 20.74 5.81
N LEU A 235 6.43 21.37 4.64
CA LEU A 235 6.40 20.72 3.35
C LEU A 235 7.65 21.10 2.55
N THR A 236 8.43 20.08 2.18
CA THR A 236 9.65 20.26 1.38
C THR A 236 9.54 19.55 0.05
N ALA A 237 9.94 20.20 -1.04
CA ALA A 237 10.10 19.59 -2.35
C ALA A 237 11.58 19.41 -2.66
N TYR A 238 11.98 18.16 -2.86
CA TYR A 238 13.33 17.79 -3.33
C TYR A 238 13.29 17.61 -4.84
N GLN A 239 14.24 18.22 -5.55
CA GLN A 239 14.39 18.09 -7.00
C GLN A 239 15.47 17.05 -7.30
N PHE A 240 15.20 16.17 -8.26
CA PHE A 240 16.14 15.17 -8.79
C PHE A 240 16.50 15.55 -10.22
N ASP A 241 17.80 15.58 -10.51
CA ASP A 241 18.36 15.88 -11.85
C ASP A 241 18.77 14.59 -12.57
#